data_f23c5979dbdb7a68a8099f53b030686b
#
_entry.id   f23c5979dbdb7a68a8099f53b030686b
#
_cell.length_a   1.000
_cell.length_b   1.000
_cell.length_c   1.000
_cell.angle_alpha   90.00
_cell.angle_beta   90.00
_cell.angle_gamma   90.00
#
_symmetry.space_group_name_H-M   'P 1'
#
loop_
_entity.id
_entity.type
_entity.pdbx_description
1 polymer ?
#
loop_
_entity_poly.entity_id
_entity_poly.type
_entity_poly.pdbx_seq_one_letter_code
_entity_poly.pdbx_strand_id
1 'polypeptide(L)'
;MTETYRPRVLAVDVGSGDMERLCSILSPAGYDVVPASGKGAAATASRQSADLVLLDVERPGTDGLATYRRLLAELDGPSLPVLMLTPSADRQTRQQVLEAGVDDLLITEPLDPLELKVRVHTLLELKAHREAGGERAEAMLDPRKRWVEMERLARLGTLAADVAQNLGRVGAGLQQALAHVQSRAMQGLPPEVSELKKLGVAGEQMRLHGQHLLSLGPTSPKDIQRFDLRELVPVVVERMRTAGRLGSAEVKVVLPRDPIAVVFNRRQLEQVLVELLANAADAVEDVKDRPRRIHVGVELPDIFGEFGPCMFVKDTGIGIFEDEVGAVFEPYYTTKAPEKGAGLGLTVARALVEAMGGKLTVVSRVNLGSTFTVELPEQTSSW
;
A
#
# COMPACT_ATOMS: atom_id res chain seq x y z
N MET A 1 5.71 16.08 -36.70
CA MET A 1 6.02 16.28 -35.27
C MET A 1 4.68 16.25 -34.56
N THR A 2 4.31 15.14 -33.97
CA THR A 2 3.10 14.99 -33.17
C THR A 2 3.35 15.73 -31.85
N GLU A 3 2.68 16.87 -31.62
CA GLU A 3 2.65 17.51 -30.32
C GLU A 3 2.13 16.48 -29.30
N THR A 4 2.98 16.11 -28.35
CA THR A 4 2.61 15.19 -27.26
C THR A 4 1.60 15.94 -26.40
N TYR A 5 0.36 15.49 -26.37
CA TYR A 5 -0.68 16.05 -25.49
C TYR A 5 -0.19 16.10 -24.05
N ARG A 6 -0.28 17.28 -23.41
CA ARG A 6 0.03 17.48 -22.00
C ARG A 6 -1.26 17.78 -21.25
N PRO A 7 -1.65 16.92 -20.28
CA PRO A 7 -2.84 17.19 -19.49
C PRO A 7 -2.72 18.53 -18.77
N ARG A 8 -3.80 19.30 -18.80
CA ARG A 8 -3.85 20.66 -18.25
C ARG A 8 -4.45 20.67 -16.85
N VAL A 9 -3.67 21.15 -15.89
CA VAL A 9 -4.02 21.24 -14.46
C VAL A 9 -4.30 22.70 -14.11
N LEU A 10 -5.55 23.00 -13.74
CA LEU A 10 -5.97 24.34 -13.36
C LEU A 10 -5.74 24.56 -11.86
N ALA A 11 -4.86 25.48 -11.48
CA ALA A 11 -4.60 25.84 -10.09
C ALA A 11 -5.45 27.07 -9.69
N VAL A 12 -6.49 26.82 -8.88
CA VAL A 12 -7.50 27.80 -8.49
C VAL A 12 -7.22 28.35 -7.10
N ASP A 13 -7.19 29.67 -7.00
CA ASP A 13 -6.95 30.43 -5.76
C ASP A 13 -5.64 30.07 -5.03
N VAL A 14 -4.69 29.45 -5.70
CA VAL A 14 -3.37 29.06 -5.15
C VAL A 14 -2.48 30.31 -4.99
N GLY A 15 -1.78 30.40 -3.85
CA GLY A 15 -0.82 31.48 -3.59
C GLY A 15 0.36 31.47 -4.56
N SER A 16 1.01 32.63 -4.79
CA SER A 16 2.13 32.72 -5.74
C SER A 16 3.30 31.79 -5.41
N GLY A 17 3.66 31.65 -4.13
CA GLY A 17 4.72 30.75 -3.70
C GLY A 17 4.37 29.27 -3.90
N ASP A 18 3.13 28.89 -3.63
CA ASP A 18 2.65 27.52 -3.85
C ASP A 18 2.47 27.23 -5.33
N MET A 19 2.08 28.23 -6.13
CA MET A 19 2.03 28.12 -7.59
C MET A 19 3.40 27.80 -8.19
N GLU A 20 4.47 28.48 -7.75
CA GLU A 20 5.82 28.17 -8.19
C GLU A 20 6.24 26.73 -7.80
N ARG A 21 5.88 26.28 -6.59
CA ARG A 21 6.13 24.91 -6.13
C ARG A 21 5.38 23.88 -6.96
N LEU A 22 4.07 24.10 -7.22
CA LEU A 22 3.26 23.22 -8.06
C LEU A 22 3.83 23.12 -9.48
N CYS A 23 4.20 24.26 -10.10
CA CYS A 23 4.84 24.29 -11.40
C CYS A 23 6.16 23.53 -11.42
N SER A 24 7.02 23.70 -10.40
CA SER A 24 8.30 23.02 -10.31
C SER A 24 8.19 21.49 -10.20
N ILE A 25 7.08 21.00 -9.64
CA ILE A 25 6.82 19.56 -9.44
C ILE A 25 6.10 18.95 -10.66
N LEU A 26 5.08 19.63 -11.18
CA LEU A 26 4.17 19.07 -12.18
C LEU A 26 4.64 19.30 -13.63
N SER A 27 5.28 20.44 -13.95
CA SER A 27 5.73 20.71 -15.32
C SER A 27 6.80 19.73 -15.81
N PRO A 28 7.82 19.33 -14.99
CA PRO A 28 8.75 18.29 -15.37
C PRO A 28 8.12 16.90 -15.51
N ALA A 29 6.99 16.67 -14.82
CA ALA A 29 6.21 15.43 -14.92
C ALA A 29 5.28 15.38 -16.15
N GLY A 30 5.30 16.41 -17.00
CA GLY A 30 4.55 16.45 -18.27
C GLY A 30 3.18 17.11 -18.20
N TYR A 31 2.85 17.81 -17.10
CA TYR A 31 1.60 18.54 -16.94
C TYR A 31 1.74 20.02 -17.26
N ASP A 32 0.67 20.63 -17.80
CA ASP A 32 0.59 22.06 -18.05
C ASP A 32 -0.22 22.71 -16.92
N VAL A 33 0.43 23.54 -16.08
CA VAL A 33 -0.21 24.14 -14.90
C VAL A 33 -0.63 25.56 -15.20
N VAL A 34 -1.93 25.84 -15.10
CA VAL A 34 -2.54 27.14 -15.44
C VAL A 34 -3.18 27.76 -14.21
N PRO A 35 -2.84 29.01 -13.85
CA PRO A 35 -3.49 29.70 -12.73
C PRO A 35 -4.90 30.17 -13.07
N ALA A 36 -5.80 30.13 -12.08
CA ALA A 36 -7.14 30.70 -12.18
C ALA A 36 -7.61 31.29 -10.85
N SER A 37 -8.54 32.26 -10.94
CA SER A 37 -9.22 32.78 -9.77
C SER A 37 -10.54 32.04 -9.57
N GLY A 38 -10.96 31.83 -8.32
CA GLY A 38 -12.18 31.10 -7.99
C GLY A 38 -13.46 31.68 -8.61
N LYS A 39 -13.53 33.02 -8.84
CA LYS A 39 -14.67 33.65 -9.50
C LYS A 39 -14.78 33.32 -11.00
N GLY A 40 -13.69 32.94 -11.64
CA GLY A 40 -13.65 32.61 -13.08
C GLY A 40 -13.18 31.18 -13.35
N ALA A 41 -13.12 30.33 -12.34
CA ALA A 41 -12.55 28.99 -12.45
C ALA A 41 -13.27 28.13 -13.49
N ALA A 42 -14.60 28.08 -13.48
CA ALA A 42 -15.38 27.31 -14.42
C ALA A 42 -15.20 27.79 -15.87
N ALA A 43 -15.28 29.09 -16.09
CA ALA A 43 -15.06 29.68 -17.42
C ALA A 43 -13.63 29.45 -17.93
N THR A 44 -12.65 29.47 -17.03
CA THR A 44 -11.26 29.18 -17.39
C THR A 44 -11.05 27.68 -17.65
N ALA A 45 -11.66 26.81 -16.85
CA ALA A 45 -11.63 25.37 -17.05
C ALA A 45 -12.18 24.99 -18.43
N SER A 46 -13.34 25.54 -18.82
CA SER A 46 -13.96 25.28 -20.13
C SER A 46 -13.11 25.83 -21.28
N ARG A 47 -12.67 27.09 -21.19
CA ARG A 47 -11.87 27.75 -22.25
C ARG A 47 -10.50 27.08 -22.46
N GLN A 48 -9.89 26.61 -21.39
CA GLN A 48 -8.56 26.01 -21.41
C GLN A 48 -8.61 24.50 -21.58
N SER A 49 -9.82 23.89 -21.67
CA SER A 49 -10.00 22.43 -21.68
C SER A 49 -9.20 21.77 -20.56
N ALA A 50 -9.46 22.18 -19.32
CA ALA A 50 -8.74 21.66 -18.16
C ALA A 50 -9.07 20.17 -17.93
N ASP A 51 -8.07 19.42 -17.52
CA ASP A 51 -8.20 17.98 -17.23
C ASP A 51 -8.35 17.71 -15.74
N LEU A 52 -7.89 18.62 -14.89
CA LEU A 52 -7.94 18.52 -13.44
C LEU A 52 -7.91 19.91 -12.81
N VAL A 53 -8.55 20.08 -11.66
CA VAL A 53 -8.48 21.29 -10.83
C VAL A 53 -7.74 21.01 -9.53
N LEU A 54 -6.77 21.86 -9.21
CA LEU A 54 -6.19 22.00 -7.87
C LEU A 54 -6.85 23.23 -7.22
N LEU A 55 -7.47 23.06 -6.06
CA LEU A 55 -8.22 24.12 -5.37
C LEU A 55 -7.73 24.30 -3.94
N ASP A 56 -7.22 25.48 -3.60
CA ASP A 56 -6.83 25.80 -2.24
C ASP A 56 -8.08 26.03 -1.35
N VAL A 57 -8.15 25.32 -0.23
CA VAL A 57 -9.30 25.35 0.69
C VAL A 57 -9.21 26.53 1.68
N GLU A 58 -8.01 26.85 2.15
CA GLU A 58 -7.80 27.72 3.32
C GLU A 58 -7.15 29.06 3.02
N ARG A 59 -7.17 29.51 1.77
CA ARG A 59 -6.58 30.80 1.44
C ARG A 59 -7.35 31.95 2.10
N PRO A 60 -6.67 32.88 2.77
CA PRO A 60 -7.31 34.03 3.40
C PRO A 60 -8.16 34.86 2.42
N GLY A 61 -9.45 35.03 2.74
CA GLY A 61 -10.39 35.78 1.91
C GLY A 61 -11.12 35.00 0.82
N THR A 62 -10.90 33.67 0.73
CA THR A 62 -11.63 32.76 -0.16
C THR A 62 -12.24 31.61 0.64
N ASP A 63 -13.41 31.14 0.20
CA ASP A 63 -14.03 29.92 0.71
C ASP A 63 -13.90 28.83 -0.38
N GLY A 64 -12.93 27.94 -0.21
CA GLY A 64 -12.64 26.88 -1.16
C GLY A 64 -13.82 25.95 -1.39
N LEU A 65 -14.60 25.62 -0.35
CA LEU A 65 -15.80 24.78 -0.48
C LEU A 65 -16.93 25.50 -1.24
N ALA A 66 -17.11 26.79 -1.01
CA ALA A 66 -18.06 27.58 -1.81
C ALA A 66 -17.61 27.69 -3.27
N THR A 67 -16.30 27.83 -3.52
CA THR A 67 -15.71 27.84 -4.87
C THR A 67 -15.93 26.48 -5.56
N TYR A 68 -15.73 25.38 -4.85
CA TYR A 68 -15.99 24.04 -5.37
C TYR A 68 -17.46 23.83 -5.76
N ARG A 69 -18.40 24.18 -4.87
CA ARG A 69 -19.84 24.07 -5.16
C ARG A 69 -20.25 24.89 -6.38
N ARG A 70 -19.70 26.08 -6.52
CA ARG A 70 -19.93 26.94 -7.69
C ARG A 70 -19.34 26.33 -8.96
N LEU A 71 -18.13 25.79 -8.88
CA LEU A 71 -17.48 25.12 -10.01
C LEU A 71 -18.33 23.95 -10.52
N LEU A 72 -18.85 23.12 -9.61
CA LEU A 72 -19.75 22.02 -9.97
C LEU A 72 -21.06 22.48 -10.60
N ALA A 73 -21.64 23.59 -10.10
CA ALA A 73 -22.89 24.13 -10.62
C ALA A 73 -22.74 24.75 -12.03
N GLU A 74 -21.56 25.29 -12.34
CA GLU A 74 -21.29 25.99 -13.64
C GLU A 74 -20.74 25.04 -14.72
N LEU A 75 -20.26 23.83 -14.39
CA LEU A 75 -19.65 22.89 -15.33
C LEU A 75 -20.56 21.73 -15.79
N ASP A 76 -21.89 21.84 -15.64
CA ASP A 76 -22.86 20.82 -16.09
C ASP A 76 -22.52 19.37 -15.66
N GLY A 77 -21.97 19.18 -14.46
CA GLY A 77 -21.78 17.87 -13.87
C GLY A 77 -20.34 17.49 -13.48
N PRO A 78 -20.12 16.28 -12.94
CA PRO A 78 -18.90 15.88 -12.25
C PRO A 78 -17.78 15.37 -13.18
N SER A 79 -17.66 15.89 -14.42
CA SER A 79 -16.68 15.39 -15.39
C SER A 79 -15.24 15.83 -15.14
N LEU A 80 -15.03 16.92 -14.39
CA LEU A 80 -13.71 17.49 -14.12
C LEU A 80 -13.28 17.15 -12.68
N PRO A 81 -12.23 16.32 -12.46
CA PRO A 81 -11.78 15.95 -11.12
C PRO A 81 -11.18 17.16 -10.39
N VAL A 82 -11.43 17.23 -9.08
CA VAL A 82 -10.93 18.30 -8.21
C VAL A 82 -10.11 17.72 -7.07
N LEU A 83 -8.85 18.13 -6.98
CA LEU A 83 -7.97 17.87 -5.84
C LEU A 83 -7.92 19.13 -4.96
N MET A 84 -8.45 19.04 -3.75
CA MET A 84 -8.34 20.13 -2.79
C MET A 84 -6.97 20.13 -2.11
N LEU A 85 -6.43 21.31 -1.89
CA LEU A 85 -5.17 21.54 -1.18
C LEU A 85 -5.47 22.19 0.18
N THR A 86 -4.86 21.70 1.27
CA THR A 86 -4.99 22.28 2.61
C THR A 86 -3.66 22.22 3.35
N PRO A 87 -3.26 23.27 4.07
CA PRO A 87 -2.07 23.24 4.92
C PRO A 87 -2.26 22.32 6.15
N SER A 88 -3.49 22.11 6.58
CA SER A 88 -3.82 21.39 7.83
C SER A 88 -4.67 20.14 7.58
N ALA A 89 -4.36 19.10 8.34
CA ALA A 89 -5.07 17.82 8.32
C ALA A 89 -6.11 17.70 9.44
N ASP A 90 -6.66 18.82 9.95
CA ASP A 90 -7.63 18.74 11.03
C ASP A 90 -8.89 17.94 10.63
N ARG A 91 -9.51 17.33 11.65
CA ARG A 91 -10.66 16.44 11.46
C ARG A 91 -11.88 17.14 10.87
N GLN A 92 -12.05 18.43 11.20
CA GLN A 92 -13.22 19.20 10.77
C GLN A 92 -13.14 19.56 9.31
N THR A 93 -12.00 20.07 8.81
CA THR A 93 -11.75 20.36 7.41
C THR A 93 -11.92 19.09 6.57
N ARG A 94 -11.35 17.96 7.00
CA ARG A 94 -11.54 16.67 6.32
C ARG A 94 -13.00 16.25 6.21
N GLN A 95 -13.76 16.38 7.30
CA GLN A 95 -15.18 16.01 7.30
C GLN A 95 -15.98 16.88 6.35
N GLN A 96 -15.75 18.20 6.32
CA GLN A 96 -16.44 19.14 5.44
C GLN A 96 -16.14 18.88 3.96
N VAL A 97 -14.88 18.57 3.62
CA VAL A 97 -14.45 18.22 2.25
C VAL A 97 -15.12 16.91 1.81
N LEU A 98 -15.18 15.93 2.71
CA LEU A 98 -15.87 14.65 2.49
C LEU A 98 -17.36 14.81 2.21
N GLU A 99 -18.05 15.56 3.07
CA GLU A 99 -19.49 15.81 2.94
C GLU A 99 -19.80 16.61 1.66
N ALA A 100 -18.86 17.42 1.17
CA ALA A 100 -19.00 18.14 -0.07
C ALA A 100 -18.83 17.27 -1.34
N GLY A 101 -18.32 16.04 -1.21
CA GLY A 101 -18.15 15.09 -2.32
C GLY A 101 -16.96 15.42 -3.24
N VAL A 102 -15.91 16.03 -2.73
CA VAL A 102 -14.67 16.33 -3.47
C VAL A 102 -13.94 15.05 -3.85
N ASP A 103 -13.32 15.02 -5.02
CA ASP A 103 -12.65 13.81 -5.52
C ASP A 103 -11.43 13.42 -4.68
N ASP A 104 -10.61 14.39 -4.18
CA ASP A 104 -9.48 14.13 -3.28
C ASP A 104 -9.02 15.37 -2.51
N LEU A 105 -8.23 15.15 -1.43
CA LEU A 105 -7.65 16.16 -0.56
C LEU A 105 -6.16 15.89 -0.33
N LEU A 106 -5.30 16.88 -0.53
CA LEU A 106 -3.86 16.82 -0.31
C LEU A 106 -3.42 17.83 0.75
N ILE A 107 -2.59 17.38 1.69
CA ILE A 107 -1.95 18.24 2.68
C ILE A 107 -0.72 18.89 2.05
N THR A 108 -0.60 20.21 2.20
CA THR A 108 0.49 21.00 1.58
C THR A 108 1.60 21.38 2.53
N GLU A 109 1.45 21.12 3.85
CA GLU A 109 2.48 21.40 4.86
C GLU A 109 2.83 20.13 5.68
N PRO A 110 3.91 19.44 5.35
CA PRO A 110 4.80 19.63 4.18
C PRO A 110 4.22 19.06 2.88
N LEU A 111 4.38 19.78 1.77
CA LEU A 111 3.99 19.24 0.45
C LEU A 111 5.00 18.17 0.01
N ASP A 112 4.54 16.94 -0.14
CA ASP A 112 5.32 15.85 -0.74
C ASP A 112 5.17 15.86 -2.28
N PRO A 113 6.27 16.08 -3.03
CA PRO A 113 6.24 16.10 -4.49
C PRO A 113 5.80 14.77 -5.11
N LEU A 114 6.08 13.63 -4.45
CA LEU A 114 5.69 12.32 -4.95
C LEU A 114 4.19 12.10 -4.75
N GLU A 115 3.66 12.44 -3.58
CA GLU A 115 2.24 12.32 -3.28
C GLU A 115 1.39 13.18 -4.23
N LEU A 116 1.80 14.43 -4.48
CA LEU A 116 1.12 15.31 -5.44
C LEU A 116 1.06 14.69 -6.84
N LYS A 117 2.19 14.17 -7.36
CA LYS A 117 2.26 13.54 -8.69
C LYS A 117 1.34 12.32 -8.78
N VAL A 118 1.37 11.46 -7.77
CA VAL A 118 0.55 10.25 -7.73
C VAL A 118 -0.94 10.60 -7.73
N ARG A 119 -1.37 11.56 -6.91
CA ARG A 119 -2.78 11.98 -6.85
C ARG A 119 -3.26 12.61 -8.15
N VAL A 120 -2.47 13.51 -8.73
CA VAL A 120 -2.78 14.14 -10.03
C VAL A 120 -2.90 13.06 -11.12
N HIS A 121 -1.96 12.12 -11.20
CA HIS A 121 -1.99 11.04 -12.17
C HIS A 121 -3.24 10.16 -12.01
N THR A 122 -3.54 9.73 -10.77
CA THR A 122 -4.71 8.89 -10.47
C THR A 122 -6.03 9.56 -10.85
N LEU A 123 -6.18 10.86 -10.56
CA LEU A 123 -7.39 11.61 -10.90
C LEU A 123 -7.56 11.77 -12.41
N LEU A 124 -6.47 11.97 -13.14
CA LEU A 124 -6.49 12.04 -14.60
C LEU A 124 -6.82 10.70 -15.25
N GLU A 125 -6.30 9.60 -14.73
CA GLU A 125 -6.67 8.25 -15.18
C GLU A 125 -8.16 7.96 -14.92
N LEU A 126 -8.68 8.35 -13.75
CA LEU A 126 -10.10 8.22 -13.43
C LEU A 126 -10.98 9.02 -14.40
N LYS A 127 -10.57 10.25 -14.79
CA LYS A 127 -11.25 11.04 -15.81
C LYS A 127 -11.27 10.32 -17.15
N ALA A 128 -10.10 9.83 -17.61
CA ALA A 128 -9.99 9.12 -18.88
C ALA A 128 -10.86 7.85 -18.91
N HIS A 129 -10.93 7.11 -17.81
CA HIS A 129 -11.82 5.95 -17.69
C HIS A 129 -13.31 6.33 -17.69
N ARG A 130 -13.69 7.45 -17.08
CA ARG A 130 -15.08 7.96 -17.13
C ARG A 130 -15.48 8.37 -18.55
N GLU A 131 -14.58 9.00 -19.30
CA GLU A 131 -14.83 9.43 -20.69
C GLU A 131 -14.88 8.26 -21.67
N ALA A 132 -14.11 7.19 -21.43
CA ALA A 132 -14.04 5.99 -22.28
C ALA A 132 -15.18 4.98 -22.05
N GLY A 133 -15.91 5.05 -20.94
CA GLY A 133 -16.89 4.04 -20.52
C GLY A 133 -18.22 4.62 -20.06
N GLY A 134 -19.03 5.18 -20.96
CA GLY A 134 -20.43 5.45 -20.64
C GLY A 134 -21.15 4.15 -20.30
N GLU A 135 -21.79 4.08 -19.12
CA GLU A 135 -22.69 3.07 -18.55
C GLU A 135 -22.12 2.07 -17.52
N ARG A 136 -20.83 1.71 -17.52
CA ARG A 136 -20.24 0.88 -16.43
C ARG A 136 -19.65 1.69 -15.25
N ALA A 137 -19.54 3.01 -15.39
CA ALA A 137 -18.96 3.89 -14.38
C ALA A 137 -19.95 4.26 -13.24
N GLU A 138 -21.25 4.12 -13.42
CA GLU A 138 -22.24 4.48 -12.39
C GLU A 138 -22.20 3.56 -11.16
N ALA A 139 -21.75 2.32 -11.30
CA ALA A 139 -21.64 1.39 -10.17
C ALA A 139 -20.45 1.70 -9.20
N MET A 140 -19.51 2.57 -9.60
CA MET A 140 -18.40 3.04 -8.76
C MET A 140 -18.64 4.43 -8.13
N LEU A 141 -19.84 4.96 -8.22
CA LEU A 141 -20.20 6.34 -7.83
C LEU A 141 -20.52 6.51 -6.33
N ASP A 142 -20.26 5.53 -5.47
CA ASP A 142 -20.37 5.71 -4.02
C ASP A 142 -19.13 6.50 -3.51
N PRO A 143 -19.28 7.77 -3.08
CA PRO A 143 -18.19 8.58 -2.55
C PRO A 143 -17.46 7.89 -1.37
N ARG A 144 -18.16 7.06 -0.60
CA ARG A 144 -17.61 6.30 0.52
C ARG A 144 -16.64 5.21 0.05
N LYS A 145 -16.94 4.53 -1.06
CA LYS A 145 -16.06 3.50 -1.63
C LYS A 145 -14.80 4.11 -2.24
N ARG A 146 -14.90 5.29 -2.85
CA ARG A 146 -13.73 6.04 -3.34
C ARG A 146 -12.80 6.46 -2.22
N TRP A 147 -13.37 6.93 -1.11
CA TRP A 147 -12.59 7.34 0.05
C TRP A 147 -11.80 6.19 0.64
N VAL A 148 -12.42 5.04 0.79
CA VAL A 148 -11.76 3.81 1.28
C VAL A 148 -10.62 3.42 0.32
N GLU A 149 -10.82 3.50 -0.98
CA GLU A 149 -9.78 3.17 -1.97
C GLU A 149 -8.64 4.19 -1.96
N MET A 150 -8.93 5.48 -1.81
CA MET A 150 -7.92 6.53 -1.74
C MET A 150 -7.14 6.51 -0.42
N GLU A 151 -7.80 6.31 0.71
CA GLU A 151 -7.12 6.10 2.00
C GLU A 151 -6.19 4.88 1.93
N ARG A 152 -6.63 3.83 1.27
CA ARG A 152 -5.85 2.63 1.00
C ARG A 152 -4.60 2.94 0.16
N LEU A 153 -4.74 3.66 -0.96
CA LEU A 153 -3.62 4.06 -1.83
C LEU A 153 -2.64 4.99 -1.11
N ALA A 154 -3.15 5.90 -0.28
CA ALA A 154 -2.31 6.77 0.54
C ALA A 154 -1.49 5.97 1.56
N ARG A 155 -2.10 4.99 2.25
CA ARG A 155 -1.37 4.09 3.18
C ARG A 155 -0.30 3.27 2.46
N LEU A 156 -0.61 2.74 1.27
CA LEU A 156 0.36 2.02 0.44
C LEU A 156 1.52 2.93 0.01
N GLY A 157 1.22 4.18 -0.36
CA GLY A 157 2.22 5.18 -0.71
C GLY A 157 3.17 5.51 0.46
N THR A 158 2.63 5.70 1.66
CA THR A 158 3.43 5.94 2.87
C THR A 158 4.33 4.74 3.19
N LEU A 159 3.79 3.52 3.14
CA LEU A 159 4.57 2.30 3.36
C LEU A 159 5.69 2.14 2.31
N ALA A 160 5.39 2.41 1.04
CA ALA A 160 6.39 2.35 -0.03
C ALA A 160 7.51 3.38 0.17
N ALA A 161 7.19 4.59 0.62
CA ALA A 161 8.17 5.63 0.94
C ALA A 161 9.06 5.21 2.13
N ASP A 162 8.47 4.67 3.19
CA ASP A 162 9.19 4.18 4.37
C ASP A 162 10.13 3.03 4.03
N VAL A 163 9.65 2.07 3.22
CA VAL A 163 10.49 0.95 2.73
C VAL A 163 11.63 1.46 1.86
N ALA A 164 11.38 2.43 0.97
CA ALA A 164 12.40 3.04 0.12
C ALA A 164 13.47 3.78 0.95
N GLN A 165 13.06 4.52 1.98
CA GLN A 165 13.98 5.20 2.90
C GLN A 165 14.86 4.20 3.67
N ASN A 166 14.28 3.09 4.14
CA ASN A 166 15.04 2.02 4.79
C ASN A 166 16.02 1.34 3.83
N LEU A 167 15.61 1.10 2.60
CA LEU A 167 16.49 0.58 1.55
C LEU A 167 17.72 1.48 1.37
N GLY A 168 17.51 2.80 1.38
CA GLY A 168 18.60 3.79 1.34
C GLY A 168 19.55 3.65 2.52
N ARG A 169 19.04 3.47 3.75
CA ARG A 169 19.88 3.27 4.96
C ARG A 169 20.67 1.97 4.91
N VAL A 170 20.05 0.87 4.52
CA VAL A 170 20.72 -0.44 4.35
C VAL A 170 21.80 -0.35 3.27
N GLY A 171 21.51 0.34 2.15
CA GLY A 171 22.47 0.58 1.07
C GLY A 171 23.68 1.38 1.51
N ALA A 172 23.49 2.44 2.31
CA ALA A 172 24.59 3.22 2.89
C ALA A 172 25.46 2.36 3.84
N GLY A 173 24.83 1.54 4.68
CA GLY A 173 25.56 0.59 5.56
C GLY A 173 26.36 -0.46 4.78
N LEU A 174 25.81 -0.96 3.68
CA LEU A 174 26.48 -1.89 2.77
C LEU A 174 27.72 -1.24 2.13
N GLN A 175 27.57 0.00 1.64
CA GLN A 175 28.69 0.75 1.05
C GLN A 175 29.80 1.00 2.07
N GLN A 176 29.45 1.35 3.30
CA GLN A 176 30.42 1.56 4.37
C GLN A 176 31.18 0.27 4.73
N ALA A 177 30.48 -0.86 4.87
CA ALA A 177 31.10 -2.15 5.15
C ALA A 177 32.02 -2.60 3.99
N LEU A 178 31.59 -2.38 2.74
CA LEU A 178 32.41 -2.68 1.56
C LEU A 178 33.68 -1.83 1.51
N ALA A 179 33.58 -0.53 1.77
CA ALA A 179 34.75 0.38 1.83
C ALA A 179 35.75 -0.07 2.89
N HIS A 180 35.27 -0.58 4.04
CA HIS A 180 36.14 -1.10 5.09
C HIS A 180 36.90 -2.37 4.65
N VAL A 181 36.19 -3.31 4.04
CA VAL A 181 36.78 -4.53 3.46
C VAL A 181 37.82 -4.18 2.39
N GLN A 182 37.56 -3.20 1.51
CA GLN A 182 38.46 -2.74 0.49
C GLN A 182 39.74 -2.09 1.10
N SER A 183 39.57 -1.26 2.13
CA SER A 183 40.67 -0.61 2.83
C SER A 183 41.61 -1.65 3.46
N ARG A 184 41.06 -2.68 4.09
CA ARG A 184 41.86 -3.78 4.67
C ARG A 184 42.61 -4.57 3.57
N ALA A 185 41.95 -4.85 2.46
CA ALA A 185 42.57 -5.54 1.33
C ALA A 185 43.72 -4.74 0.73
N MET A 186 43.63 -3.41 0.63
CA MET A 186 44.71 -2.52 0.21
C MET A 186 45.92 -2.54 1.15
N GLN A 187 45.71 -2.83 2.43
CA GLN A 187 46.76 -2.98 3.46
C GLN A 187 47.32 -4.40 3.52
N GLY A 188 46.89 -5.31 2.61
CA GLY A 188 47.30 -6.73 2.63
C GLY A 188 46.71 -7.54 3.77
N LEU A 189 45.70 -7.00 4.45
CA LEU A 189 45.01 -7.69 5.57
C LEU A 189 43.76 -8.45 5.09
N PRO A 190 43.49 -9.64 5.60
CA PRO A 190 42.25 -10.35 5.25
C PRO A 190 41.03 -9.62 5.82
N PRO A 191 39.88 -9.71 5.17
CA PRO A 191 38.62 -9.17 5.69
C PRO A 191 38.25 -9.87 7.00
N GLU A 192 37.60 -9.16 7.92
CA GLU A 192 37.11 -9.76 9.14
C GLU A 192 35.83 -10.55 8.87
N VAL A 193 35.67 -11.70 9.51
CA VAL A 193 34.47 -12.54 9.39
C VAL A 193 33.20 -11.78 9.80
N SER A 194 33.33 -10.91 10.80
CA SER A 194 32.25 -10.02 11.26
C SER A 194 31.76 -9.04 10.17
N GLU A 195 32.67 -8.52 9.34
CA GLU A 195 32.36 -7.62 8.24
C GLU A 195 31.69 -8.34 7.07
N LEU A 196 32.20 -9.51 6.72
CA LEU A 196 31.58 -10.35 5.70
C LEU A 196 30.16 -10.76 6.11
N LYS A 197 29.96 -11.07 7.39
CA LYS A 197 28.63 -11.38 7.94
C LYS A 197 27.68 -10.17 7.83
N LYS A 198 28.16 -8.96 8.16
CA LYS A 198 27.37 -7.72 8.00
C LYS A 198 26.97 -7.46 6.55
N LEU A 199 27.87 -7.70 5.59
CA LEU A 199 27.58 -7.59 4.16
C LEU A 199 26.49 -8.58 3.73
N GLY A 200 26.56 -9.83 4.20
CA GLY A 200 25.54 -10.85 3.93
C GLY A 200 24.16 -10.46 4.47
N VAL A 201 24.11 -9.99 5.72
CA VAL A 201 22.85 -9.54 6.36
C VAL A 201 22.26 -8.34 5.62
N ALA A 202 23.08 -7.33 5.29
CA ALA A 202 22.62 -6.15 4.57
C ALA A 202 22.11 -6.49 3.15
N GLY A 203 22.77 -7.42 2.46
CA GLY A 203 22.32 -7.92 1.15
C GLY A 203 20.96 -8.62 1.23
N GLU A 204 20.74 -9.46 2.23
CA GLU A 204 19.46 -10.13 2.43
C GLU A 204 18.34 -9.15 2.82
N GLN A 205 18.63 -8.18 3.69
CA GLN A 205 17.68 -7.11 4.01
C GLN A 205 17.30 -6.28 2.78
N MET A 206 18.27 -5.95 1.92
CA MET A 206 18.02 -5.23 0.68
C MET A 206 17.11 -6.01 -0.27
N ARG A 207 17.35 -7.32 -0.37
CA ARG A 207 16.50 -8.23 -1.18
C ARG A 207 15.07 -8.28 -0.65
N LEU A 208 14.88 -8.40 0.66
CA LEU A 208 13.57 -8.43 1.31
C LEU A 208 12.81 -7.10 1.14
N HIS A 209 13.46 -5.96 1.38
CA HIS A 209 12.85 -4.66 1.18
C HIS A 209 12.47 -4.42 -0.29
N GLY A 210 13.33 -4.83 -1.24
CA GLY A 210 13.01 -4.77 -2.66
C GLY A 210 11.78 -5.61 -3.04
N GLN A 211 11.64 -6.81 -2.48
CA GLN A 211 10.45 -7.65 -2.67
C GLN A 211 9.19 -7.01 -2.09
N HIS A 212 9.28 -6.41 -0.89
CA HIS A 212 8.15 -5.68 -0.28
C HIS A 212 7.70 -4.51 -1.16
N LEU A 213 8.64 -3.69 -1.67
CA LEU A 213 8.32 -2.59 -2.60
C LEU A 213 7.61 -3.07 -3.86
N LEU A 214 8.12 -4.14 -4.48
CA LEU A 214 7.51 -4.71 -5.68
C LEU A 214 6.11 -5.27 -5.43
N SER A 215 5.86 -5.82 -4.24
CA SER A 215 4.54 -6.35 -3.87
C SER A 215 3.50 -5.26 -3.60
N LEU A 216 3.93 -4.07 -3.14
CA LEU A 216 3.08 -2.91 -2.92
C LEU A 216 2.78 -2.11 -4.19
N GLY A 217 3.46 -2.44 -5.31
CA GLY A 217 3.24 -1.78 -6.60
C GLY A 217 1.79 -1.92 -7.10
N PRO A 218 1.36 -1.02 -8.01
CA PRO A 218 0.00 -1.03 -8.54
C PRO A 218 -0.30 -2.37 -9.22
N THR A 219 -1.44 -2.96 -8.87
CA THR A 219 -1.92 -4.20 -9.46
C THR A 219 -2.54 -3.90 -10.82
N SER A 220 -1.97 -4.45 -11.89
CA SER A 220 -2.62 -4.39 -13.20
C SER A 220 -3.87 -5.28 -13.23
N PRO A 221 -4.95 -4.89 -13.93
CA PRO A 221 -6.09 -5.77 -14.15
C PRO A 221 -5.69 -7.15 -14.74
N LYS A 222 -4.56 -7.23 -15.45
CA LYS A 222 -4.00 -8.48 -16.00
C LYS A 222 -3.41 -9.41 -14.94
N ASP A 223 -3.10 -8.88 -13.75
CA ASP A 223 -2.55 -9.67 -12.65
C ASP A 223 -3.65 -10.34 -11.81
N ILE A 224 -4.90 -9.92 -11.99
CA ILE A 224 -6.06 -10.53 -11.36
C ILE A 224 -6.50 -11.73 -12.18
N GLN A 225 -6.50 -12.89 -11.55
CA GLN A 225 -6.84 -14.15 -12.22
C GLN A 225 -7.74 -15.02 -11.33
N ARG A 226 -8.53 -15.87 -11.99
CA ARG A 226 -9.32 -16.89 -11.28
C ARG A 226 -8.45 -18.13 -11.01
N PHE A 227 -8.45 -18.60 -9.77
CA PHE A 227 -7.74 -19.81 -9.37
C PHE A 227 -8.39 -20.45 -8.14
N ASP A 228 -8.05 -21.72 -7.89
CA ASP A 228 -8.46 -22.41 -6.67
C ASP A 228 -7.50 -22.08 -5.52
N LEU A 229 -8.04 -21.53 -4.44
CA LEU A 229 -7.25 -21.12 -3.28
C LEU A 229 -6.53 -22.31 -2.60
N ARG A 230 -7.06 -23.54 -2.76
CA ARG A 230 -6.45 -24.78 -2.25
C ARG A 230 -5.11 -25.11 -2.93
N GLU A 231 -4.90 -24.65 -4.17
CA GLU A 231 -3.63 -24.89 -4.88
C GLU A 231 -2.51 -23.96 -4.41
N LEU A 232 -2.86 -22.80 -3.87
CA LEU A 232 -1.90 -21.79 -3.44
C LEU A 232 -1.10 -22.26 -2.22
N VAL A 233 -1.79 -22.78 -1.20
CA VAL A 233 -1.18 -23.12 0.09
C VAL A 233 -0.07 -24.19 -0.02
N PRO A 234 -0.30 -25.35 -0.68
CA PRO A 234 0.74 -26.37 -0.83
C PRO A 234 1.96 -25.86 -1.62
N VAL A 235 1.75 -25.06 -2.67
CA VAL A 235 2.83 -24.52 -3.50
C VAL A 235 3.73 -23.59 -2.69
N VAL A 236 3.15 -22.69 -1.88
CA VAL A 236 3.94 -21.79 -1.03
C VAL A 236 4.67 -22.55 0.06
N VAL A 237 4.02 -23.50 0.73
CA VAL A 237 4.65 -24.35 1.77
C VAL A 237 5.84 -25.12 1.21
N GLU A 238 5.71 -25.73 0.05
CA GLU A 238 6.78 -26.52 -0.56
C GLU A 238 7.96 -25.62 -0.99
N ARG A 239 7.66 -24.43 -1.56
CA ARG A 239 8.69 -23.44 -1.89
C ARG A 239 9.47 -22.99 -0.65
N MET A 240 8.79 -22.71 0.46
CA MET A 240 9.44 -22.30 1.70
C MET A 240 10.22 -23.43 2.35
N ARG A 241 9.73 -24.69 2.28
CA ARG A 241 10.44 -25.88 2.74
C ARG A 241 11.73 -26.10 1.97
N THR A 242 11.67 -26.07 0.64
CA THR A 242 12.83 -26.21 -0.26
C THR A 242 13.87 -25.10 -0.03
N ALA A 243 13.42 -23.89 0.27
CA ALA A 243 14.29 -22.76 0.62
C ALA A 243 14.86 -22.84 2.07
N GLY A 244 14.51 -23.86 2.86
CA GLY A 244 14.95 -24.02 4.25
C GLY A 244 14.34 -23.00 5.22
N ARG A 245 13.32 -22.25 4.82
CA ARG A 245 12.74 -21.13 5.59
C ARG A 245 11.76 -21.58 6.69
N LEU A 246 11.37 -22.83 6.72
CA LEU A 246 10.48 -23.39 7.74
C LEU A 246 11.25 -24.06 8.89
N GLY A 247 12.58 -24.09 8.82
CA GLY A 247 13.45 -24.68 9.85
C GLY A 247 13.08 -26.13 10.17
N SER A 248 12.97 -26.45 11.45
CA SER A 248 12.58 -27.78 11.96
C SER A 248 11.07 -27.91 12.26
N ALA A 249 10.24 -26.96 11.81
CA ALA A 249 8.82 -26.98 12.09
C ALA A 249 8.09 -28.10 11.34
N GLU A 250 7.23 -28.82 12.05
CA GLU A 250 6.25 -29.74 11.46
C GLU A 250 5.10 -28.91 10.85
N VAL A 251 5.01 -28.87 9.52
CA VAL A 251 3.97 -28.10 8.82
C VAL A 251 2.86 -29.04 8.35
N LYS A 252 1.63 -28.79 8.83
CA LYS A 252 0.42 -29.48 8.42
C LYS A 252 -0.44 -28.57 7.56
N VAL A 253 -0.75 -29.01 6.34
CA VAL A 253 -1.66 -28.33 5.43
C VAL A 253 -3.08 -28.84 5.65
N VAL A 254 -4.04 -27.92 5.83
CA VAL A 254 -5.47 -28.21 6.06
C VAL A 254 -6.28 -27.56 4.94
N LEU A 255 -6.96 -28.38 4.14
CA LEU A 255 -7.73 -27.91 2.99
C LEU A 255 -9.12 -28.52 3.00
N PRO A 256 -10.16 -27.76 2.61
CA PRO A 256 -11.50 -28.31 2.41
C PRO A 256 -11.54 -29.27 1.22
N ARG A 257 -12.58 -30.09 1.14
CA ARG A 257 -12.76 -31.05 0.03
C ARG A 257 -13.13 -30.35 -1.28
N ASP A 258 -14.03 -29.39 -1.19
CA ASP A 258 -14.56 -28.68 -2.37
C ASP A 258 -13.62 -27.55 -2.83
N PRO A 259 -13.55 -27.29 -4.16
CA PRO A 259 -12.75 -26.21 -4.70
C PRO A 259 -13.26 -24.84 -4.25
N ILE A 260 -12.30 -23.96 -3.93
CA ILE A 260 -12.60 -22.57 -3.56
C ILE A 260 -12.02 -21.66 -4.64
N ALA A 261 -12.87 -21.35 -5.64
CA ALA A 261 -12.50 -20.43 -6.71
C ALA A 261 -12.54 -18.98 -6.22
N VAL A 262 -11.43 -18.28 -6.41
CA VAL A 262 -11.27 -16.85 -6.07
C VAL A 262 -10.71 -16.08 -7.27
N VAL A 263 -10.95 -14.75 -7.31
CA VAL A 263 -10.47 -13.86 -8.36
C VAL A 263 -9.63 -12.76 -7.72
N PHE A 264 -8.32 -12.97 -7.60
CA PHE A 264 -7.38 -12.06 -6.96
C PHE A 264 -6.03 -12.04 -7.68
N ASN A 265 -5.14 -11.14 -7.26
CA ASN A 265 -3.75 -11.21 -7.63
C ASN A 265 -3.07 -12.34 -6.85
N ARG A 266 -2.84 -13.47 -7.53
CA ARG A 266 -2.24 -14.67 -6.93
C ARG A 266 -0.89 -14.38 -6.27
N ARG A 267 -0.04 -13.55 -6.88
CA ARG A 267 1.30 -13.20 -6.33
C ARG A 267 1.21 -12.45 -5.01
N GLN A 268 0.23 -11.55 -4.87
CA GLN A 268 0.02 -10.83 -3.62
C GLN A 268 -0.45 -11.76 -2.51
N LEU A 269 -1.38 -12.69 -2.79
CA LEU A 269 -1.79 -13.71 -1.81
C LEU A 269 -0.65 -14.67 -1.46
N GLU A 270 0.18 -15.06 -2.43
CA GLU A 270 1.40 -15.83 -2.15
C GLU A 270 2.34 -15.08 -1.19
N GLN A 271 2.53 -13.78 -1.41
CA GLN A 271 3.37 -12.95 -0.54
C GLN A 271 2.80 -12.88 0.88
N VAL A 272 1.49 -12.63 1.03
CA VAL A 272 0.83 -12.65 2.36
C VAL A 272 1.13 -13.98 3.08
N LEU A 273 0.94 -15.09 2.40
CA LEU A 273 1.16 -16.41 2.99
C LEU A 273 2.63 -16.66 3.37
N VAL A 274 3.57 -16.16 2.56
CA VAL A 274 5.02 -16.20 2.84
C VAL A 274 5.35 -15.44 4.12
N GLU A 275 4.82 -14.23 4.29
CA GLU A 275 5.08 -13.41 5.49
C GLU A 275 4.51 -14.08 6.76
N LEU A 276 3.29 -14.60 6.69
CA LEU A 276 2.67 -15.29 7.82
C LEU A 276 3.40 -16.57 8.20
N LEU A 277 3.80 -17.40 7.22
CA LEU A 277 4.56 -18.62 7.45
C LEU A 277 5.97 -18.34 7.98
N ALA A 278 6.65 -17.30 7.49
CA ALA A 278 7.95 -16.88 8.01
C ALA A 278 7.86 -16.47 9.48
N ASN A 279 6.83 -15.69 9.83
CA ASN A 279 6.58 -15.30 11.22
C ASN A 279 6.27 -16.50 12.11
N ALA A 280 5.47 -17.44 11.64
CA ALA A 280 5.17 -18.67 12.36
C ALA A 280 6.43 -19.54 12.58
N ALA A 281 7.28 -19.67 11.56
CA ALA A 281 8.52 -20.42 11.64
C ALA A 281 9.49 -19.83 12.68
N ASP A 282 9.65 -18.50 12.68
CA ASP A 282 10.46 -17.81 13.68
C ASP A 282 9.88 -17.99 15.10
N ALA A 283 8.56 -17.84 15.25
CA ALA A 283 7.91 -17.97 16.56
C ALA A 283 8.04 -19.36 17.17
N VAL A 284 8.08 -20.43 16.37
CA VAL A 284 8.28 -21.79 16.86
C VAL A 284 9.75 -22.16 17.03
N GLU A 285 10.69 -21.45 16.39
CA GLU A 285 12.12 -21.70 16.53
C GLU A 285 12.60 -21.54 17.98
N ASP A 286 12.07 -20.56 18.69
CA ASP A 286 12.44 -20.25 20.07
C ASP A 286 11.81 -21.20 21.10
N VAL A 287 10.88 -22.07 20.68
CA VAL A 287 10.22 -23.05 21.54
C VAL A 287 11.11 -24.29 21.71
N LYS A 288 11.37 -24.71 23.00
CA LYS A 288 12.23 -25.81 23.34
C LYS A 288 11.52 -26.97 24.07
N ASP A 289 10.36 -26.67 24.64
CA ASP A 289 9.66 -27.53 25.59
C ASP A 289 8.44 -28.26 25.01
N ARG A 290 8.10 -28.00 23.75
CA ARG A 290 6.95 -28.59 23.07
C ARG A 290 7.18 -28.73 21.56
N PRO A 291 6.33 -29.50 20.84
CA PRO A 291 6.46 -29.68 19.40
C PRO A 291 6.30 -28.34 18.63
N ARG A 292 7.21 -28.10 17.69
CA ARG A 292 7.22 -26.96 16.79
C ARG A 292 6.28 -27.22 15.62
N ARG A 293 5.04 -26.79 15.72
CA ARG A 293 4.00 -27.07 14.71
C ARG A 293 3.47 -25.80 14.08
N ILE A 294 3.23 -25.88 12.78
CA ILE A 294 2.54 -24.85 12.00
C ILE A 294 1.40 -25.54 11.26
N HIS A 295 0.18 -25.09 11.48
CA HIS A 295 -0.97 -25.48 10.69
C HIS A 295 -1.31 -24.33 9.76
N VAL A 296 -1.42 -24.62 8.47
CA VAL A 296 -1.76 -23.63 7.46
C VAL A 296 -2.84 -24.19 6.57
N GLY A 297 -3.80 -23.38 6.21
CA GLY A 297 -4.90 -23.90 5.40
C GLY A 297 -5.88 -22.85 4.93
N VAL A 298 -6.96 -23.37 4.37
CA VAL A 298 -8.11 -22.61 3.87
C VAL A 298 -9.36 -23.18 4.54
N GLU A 299 -10.23 -22.29 4.98
CA GLU A 299 -11.53 -22.62 5.54
C GLU A 299 -12.62 -21.80 4.84
N LEU A 300 -13.80 -22.39 4.68
CA LEU A 300 -15.01 -21.65 4.31
C LEU A 300 -15.59 -21.03 5.57
N PRO A 301 -16.14 -19.81 5.49
CA PRO A 301 -16.82 -19.20 6.61
C PRO A 301 -18.05 -20.04 7.00
N ASP A 302 -18.43 -19.97 8.26
CA ASP A 302 -19.72 -20.49 8.71
C ASP A 302 -20.85 -19.83 7.91
N ILE A 303 -21.94 -20.56 7.73
CA ILE A 303 -23.11 -20.24 6.86
C ILE A 303 -23.74 -18.86 7.14
N PHE A 304 -23.33 -18.19 8.21
CA PHE A 304 -23.79 -16.86 8.65
C PHE A 304 -22.68 -15.78 8.64
N GLY A 305 -21.49 -16.06 8.05
CA GLY A 305 -20.38 -15.11 8.04
C GLY A 305 -20.54 -14.01 6.98
N GLU A 306 -20.21 -12.78 7.33
CA GLU A 306 -20.15 -11.62 6.40
C GLU A 306 -18.96 -11.68 5.43
N PHE A 307 -18.06 -12.66 5.58
CA PHE A 307 -16.82 -12.79 4.84
C PHE A 307 -16.81 -14.05 3.98
N GLY A 308 -16.08 -13.99 2.87
CA GLY A 308 -15.81 -15.11 1.98
C GLY A 308 -14.78 -16.10 2.55
N PRO A 309 -14.04 -16.82 1.71
CA PRO A 309 -13.08 -17.82 2.14
C PRO A 309 -11.94 -17.22 2.96
N CYS A 310 -11.48 -17.96 3.98
CA CYS A 310 -10.42 -17.56 4.88
C CYS A 310 -9.17 -18.43 4.67
N MET A 311 -7.99 -17.79 4.67
CA MET A 311 -6.71 -18.50 4.86
C MET A 311 -6.23 -18.31 6.29
N PHE A 312 -5.65 -19.31 6.89
CA PHE A 312 -5.09 -19.20 8.24
C PHE A 312 -3.69 -19.80 8.35
N VAL A 313 -2.90 -19.23 9.24
CA VAL A 313 -1.62 -19.78 9.70
C VAL A 313 -1.65 -19.80 11.22
N LYS A 314 -1.60 -21.02 11.79
CA LYS A 314 -1.59 -21.25 13.24
C LYS A 314 -0.26 -21.88 13.64
N ASP A 315 0.40 -21.31 14.61
CA ASP A 315 1.66 -21.82 15.17
C ASP A 315 1.51 -22.22 16.64
N THR A 316 2.46 -23.01 17.12
CA THR A 316 2.64 -23.35 18.54
C THR A 316 3.83 -22.58 19.14
N GLY A 317 4.08 -21.38 18.64
CA GLY A 317 5.20 -20.53 19.00
C GLY A 317 5.08 -19.88 20.38
N ILE A 318 5.93 -18.90 20.62
CA ILE A 318 5.97 -18.17 21.90
C ILE A 318 4.68 -17.38 22.18
N GLY A 319 3.86 -17.09 21.15
CA GLY A 319 2.68 -16.24 21.25
C GLY A 319 3.04 -14.76 21.36
N ILE A 320 2.01 -13.92 21.50
CA ILE A 320 2.08 -12.46 21.53
C ILE A 320 1.35 -11.99 22.81
N PHE A 321 1.92 -11.03 23.50
CA PHE A 321 1.25 -10.40 24.66
C PHE A 321 0.01 -9.63 24.22
N GLU A 322 -1.01 -9.58 25.07
CA GLU A 322 -2.31 -8.97 24.73
C GLU A 322 -2.19 -7.46 24.40
N ASP A 323 -1.31 -6.77 25.07
CA ASP A 323 -0.99 -5.35 24.85
C ASP A 323 -0.18 -5.10 23.55
N GLU A 324 0.48 -6.14 23.02
CA GLU A 324 1.27 -6.07 21.78
C GLU A 324 0.47 -6.46 20.52
N VAL A 325 -0.69 -7.11 20.67
CA VAL A 325 -1.50 -7.61 19.54
C VAL A 325 -1.83 -6.51 18.52
N GLY A 326 -2.07 -5.29 18.97
CA GLY A 326 -2.29 -4.14 18.08
C GLY A 326 -1.01 -3.68 17.37
N ALA A 327 0.10 -3.69 18.09
CA ALA A 327 1.38 -3.17 17.64
C ALA A 327 2.10 -4.08 16.63
N VAL A 328 1.80 -5.39 16.58
CA VAL A 328 2.49 -6.31 15.66
C VAL A 328 2.27 -5.99 14.18
N PHE A 329 1.28 -5.18 13.86
CA PHE A 329 1.00 -4.70 12.50
C PHE A 329 1.61 -3.34 12.18
N GLU A 330 2.18 -2.65 13.18
CA GLU A 330 2.84 -1.36 12.98
C GLU A 330 4.17 -1.53 12.24
N PRO A 331 4.51 -0.60 11.33
CA PRO A 331 5.80 -0.63 10.63
C PRO A 331 6.98 -0.67 11.61
N TYR A 332 7.94 -1.54 11.31
CA TYR A 332 9.18 -1.72 12.09
C TYR A 332 9.01 -2.27 13.50
N TYR A 333 7.80 -2.61 13.91
CA TYR A 333 7.60 -3.31 15.16
C TYR A 333 8.17 -4.74 15.07
N THR A 334 9.11 -5.05 15.93
CA THR A 334 9.74 -6.37 16.00
C THR A 334 10.33 -6.63 17.38
N THR A 335 10.11 -7.83 17.90
CA THR A 335 10.78 -8.35 19.10
C THR A 335 12.04 -9.15 18.74
N LYS A 336 12.33 -9.32 17.43
CA LYS A 336 13.46 -10.10 16.92
C LYS A 336 14.72 -9.24 16.86
N ALA A 337 15.88 -9.91 16.89
CA ALA A 337 17.16 -9.24 16.64
C ALA A 337 17.19 -8.60 15.24
N PRO A 338 17.90 -7.48 15.06
CA PRO A 338 17.93 -6.73 13.79
C PRO A 338 18.32 -7.58 12.56
N GLU A 339 19.07 -8.66 12.79
CA GLU A 339 19.50 -9.59 11.74
C GLU A 339 18.38 -10.54 11.27
N LYS A 340 17.33 -10.75 12.09
CA LYS A 340 16.24 -11.70 11.81
C LYS A 340 15.02 -11.08 11.14
N GLY A 341 14.90 -9.73 11.10
CA GLY A 341 13.79 -9.11 10.41
C GLY A 341 13.66 -7.61 10.66
N ALA A 342 13.14 -6.90 9.67
CA ALA A 342 12.97 -5.44 9.72
C ALA A 342 11.61 -5.00 10.31
N GLY A 343 10.77 -5.91 10.78
CA GLY A 343 9.43 -5.59 11.31
C GLY A 343 8.44 -5.10 10.26
N LEU A 344 8.61 -5.47 9.00
CA LEU A 344 7.74 -5.04 7.90
C LEU A 344 6.80 -6.14 7.38
N GLY A 345 7.09 -7.41 7.65
CA GLY A 345 6.36 -8.54 7.06
C GLY A 345 4.85 -8.50 7.33
N LEU A 346 4.44 -8.34 8.60
CA LEU A 346 3.02 -8.25 8.98
C LEU A 346 2.36 -6.97 8.48
N THR A 347 3.08 -5.84 8.46
CA THR A 347 2.59 -4.58 7.92
C THR A 347 2.29 -4.71 6.43
N VAL A 348 3.21 -5.31 5.66
CA VAL A 348 3.04 -5.58 4.21
C VAL A 348 1.90 -6.58 3.99
N ALA A 349 1.84 -7.67 4.75
CA ALA A 349 0.76 -8.65 4.65
C ALA A 349 -0.60 -8.00 4.89
N ARG A 350 -0.74 -7.17 5.93
CA ARG A 350 -1.97 -6.43 6.24
C ARG A 350 -2.35 -5.47 5.11
N ALA A 351 -1.39 -4.68 4.63
CA ALA A 351 -1.61 -3.74 3.53
C ALA A 351 -2.08 -4.44 2.25
N LEU A 352 -1.50 -5.59 1.89
CA LEU A 352 -1.91 -6.39 0.74
C LEU A 352 -3.32 -6.97 0.90
N VAL A 353 -3.67 -7.46 2.09
CA VAL A 353 -5.01 -8.01 2.39
C VAL A 353 -6.07 -6.90 2.35
N GLU A 354 -5.83 -5.77 3.01
CA GLU A 354 -6.70 -4.60 2.95
C GLU A 354 -6.83 -4.08 1.52
N ALA A 355 -5.72 -4.16 0.74
CA ALA A 355 -5.69 -3.84 -0.67
C ALA A 355 -6.60 -4.73 -1.52
N MET A 356 -6.88 -5.93 -1.14
CA MET A 356 -7.81 -6.85 -1.79
C MET A 356 -9.25 -6.74 -1.23
N GLY A 357 -9.50 -5.79 -0.33
CA GLY A 357 -10.79 -5.63 0.35
C GLY A 357 -11.04 -6.65 1.47
N GLY A 358 -10.00 -7.38 1.87
CA GLY A 358 -10.04 -8.37 2.95
C GLY A 358 -9.62 -7.80 4.30
N LYS A 359 -9.52 -8.69 5.29
CA LYS A 359 -9.11 -8.35 6.66
C LYS A 359 -8.08 -9.36 7.17
N LEU A 360 -7.01 -8.87 7.80
CA LEU A 360 -6.02 -9.70 8.51
C LEU A 360 -6.22 -9.55 10.01
N THR A 361 -6.47 -10.64 10.68
CA THR A 361 -6.67 -10.69 12.13
C THR A 361 -5.68 -11.63 12.81
N VAL A 362 -5.48 -11.47 14.12
CA VAL A 362 -4.65 -12.35 14.92
C VAL A 362 -5.32 -12.67 16.26
N VAL A 363 -5.27 -13.93 16.64
CA VAL A 363 -5.61 -14.40 17.99
C VAL A 363 -4.37 -15.09 18.54
N SER A 364 -3.89 -14.63 19.68
CA SER A 364 -2.66 -15.15 20.26
C SER A 364 -2.75 -15.29 21.79
N ARG A 365 -2.00 -16.24 22.32
CA ARG A 365 -1.78 -16.39 23.78
C ARG A 365 -0.32 -16.73 24.02
N VAL A 366 0.29 -16.01 24.94
CA VAL A 366 1.66 -16.25 25.37
C VAL A 366 1.86 -17.70 25.74
N ASN A 367 2.94 -18.30 25.26
CA ASN A 367 3.28 -19.71 25.45
C ASN A 367 2.28 -20.73 24.88
N LEU A 368 1.33 -20.33 24.07
CA LEU A 368 0.41 -21.24 23.37
C LEU A 368 0.49 -21.11 21.84
N GLY A 369 0.98 -19.98 21.36
CA GLY A 369 1.13 -19.67 19.94
C GLY A 369 0.11 -18.68 19.43
N SER A 370 0.10 -18.46 18.11
CA SER A 370 -0.72 -17.49 17.45
C SER A 370 -1.51 -18.10 16.29
N THR A 371 -2.61 -17.49 15.93
CA THR A 371 -3.38 -17.81 14.73
C THR A 371 -3.63 -16.51 13.97
N PHE A 372 -3.04 -16.38 12.80
CA PHE A 372 -3.31 -15.31 11.87
C PHE A 372 -4.35 -15.78 10.86
N THR A 373 -5.38 -14.96 10.63
CA THR A 373 -6.47 -15.28 9.71
C THR A 373 -6.61 -14.15 8.68
N VAL A 374 -6.60 -14.53 7.41
CA VAL A 374 -6.86 -13.67 6.26
C VAL A 374 -8.27 -13.94 5.79
N GLU A 375 -9.16 -13.00 6.02
CA GLU A 375 -10.54 -13.03 5.57
C GLU A 375 -10.62 -12.33 4.22
N LEU A 376 -11.05 -13.03 3.16
CA LEU A 376 -11.21 -12.46 1.82
C LEU A 376 -12.66 -12.01 1.61
N PRO A 377 -12.92 -10.94 0.87
CA PRO A 377 -14.28 -10.51 0.59
C PRO A 377 -15.03 -11.57 -0.22
N GLU A 378 -16.34 -11.69 0.03
CA GLU A 378 -17.23 -12.44 -0.85
C GLU A 378 -17.20 -11.84 -2.26
N GLN A 379 -16.83 -12.65 -3.22
CA GLN A 379 -16.90 -12.26 -4.62
C GLN A 379 -18.29 -12.63 -5.13
N THR A 380 -19.21 -11.66 -5.11
CA THR A 380 -20.45 -11.83 -5.85
C THR A 380 -20.12 -12.03 -7.33
N SER A 381 -20.26 -13.25 -7.79
CA SER A 381 -20.19 -13.59 -9.21
C SER A 381 -21.35 -12.91 -9.93
N SER A 382 -21.13 -11.69 -10.42
CA SER A 382 -21.95 -11.18 -11.52
C SER A 382 -21.48 -11.90 -12.79
N TRP A 383 -22.30 -12.83 -13.23
CA TRP A 383 -22.23 -13.50 -14.52
C TRP A 383 -22.38 -12.51 -15.68
#